data_2bc14197bc0b22bb66f393380df8f654
#
_entry.id   2bc14197bc0b22bb66f393380df8f654
#
_cell.length_a   1.000
_cell.length_b   1.000
_cell.length_c   1.000
_cell.angle_alpha   90.00
_cell.angle_beta   90.00
_cell.angle_gamma   90.00
#
_symmetry.space_group_name_H-M   'P 1'
#
loop_
_entity.id
_entity.type
_entity.pdbx_description
1 polymer ?
#
loop_
_entity_poly.entity_id
_entity_poly.type
_entity_poly.pdbx_seq_one_letter_code
_entity_poly.pdbx_strand_id
1 'polypeptide(L)'
;WNDLIFMNKENNMKPVVRYILLVSVLLCLFGGVRAQSVKVNVPLWLTGSPNIGFEYTLTRQLTVNAEGAWLPYMFKKNEEVFRVLMGSAELRYYWNPQNFYTNDSWDGFYIGPYAMYGTFNIGLLKHNDPLRSYRRKGWGVSGGITFGYKYAFNSRLALDMNIGVGYAHFQYDKYKLGGEYVNFPL
;
A
#
# COMPACT_ATOMS: atom_id res chain seq x y z
N TRP A 1 -56.19 10.88 -0.30
CA TRP A 1 -55.17 11.49 0.60
C TRP A 1 -54.29 10.43 1.27
N ASN A 2 -54.40 9.12 0.95
CA ASN A 2 -53.62 8.03 1.54
C ASN A 2 -52.62 7.37 0.56
N ASP A 3 -52.44 7.89 -0.65
CA ASP A 3 -51.62 7.22 -1.67
C ASP A 3 -50.24 7.86 -1.91
N LEU A 4 -49.79 8.80 -1.07
CA LEU A 4 -48.50 9.45 -1.22
C LEU A 4 -47.44 9.05 -0.18
N ILE A 5 -47.69 8.02 0.66
CA ILE A 5 -46.72 7.59 1.68
C ILE A 5 -45.88 6.36 1.27
N PHE A 6 -46.08 5.80 0.07
CA PHE A 6 -45.37 4.55 -0.31
C PHE A 6 -44.20 4.73 -1.29
N MET A 7 -43.72 5.92 -1.53
CA MET A 7 -42.57 6.14 -2.40
C MET A 7 -41.40 6.83 -1.70
N ASN A 8 -40.89 6.24 -0.65
CA ASN A 8 -39.50 6.51 -0.23
C ASN A 8 -38.96 5.41 0.69
N LYS A 9 -39.00 4.15 0.19
CA LYS A 9 -38.17 3.11 0.78
C LYS A 9 -36.83 3.16 0.05
N GLU A 10 -35.99 4.13 0.46
CA GLU A 10 -34.59 4.13 0.03
C GLU A 10 -34.01 2.74 0.20
N ASN A 11 -33.48 2.21 -0.90
CA ASN A 11 -32.72 0.98 -0.96
C ASN A 11 -31.40 1.13 -0.16
N ASN A 12 -31.53 1.23 1.17
CA ASN A 12 -30.40 1.09 2.07
C ASN A 12 -29.97 -0.38 2.08
N MET A 13 -29.32 -0.80 1.00
CA MET A 13 -28.56 -2.05 1.04
C MET A 13 -27.64 -1.95 2.23
N LYS A 14 -27.78 -2.90 3.17
CA LYS A 14 -26.92 -2.93 4.35
C LYS A 14 -25.46 -2.77 3.88
N PRO A 15 -24.64 -1.98 4.54
CA PRO A 15 -23.27 -1.67 4.09
C PRO A 15 -22.48 -2.94 3.76
N VAL A 16 -22.71 -4.02 4.48
CA VAL A 16 -22.11 -5.34 4.22
C VAL A 16 -22.40 -5.86 2.80
N VAL A 17 -23.65 -5.75 2.32
CA VAL A 17 -24.03 -6.20 0.96
C VAL A 17 -23.34 -5.33 -0.09
N ARG A 18 -23.20 -4.04 0.15
CA ARG A 18 -22.49 -3.12 -0.75
C ARG A 18 -21.00 -3.46 -0.84
N TYR A 19 -20.36 -3.80 0.29
CA TYR A 19 -18.97 -4.26 0.30
C TYR A 19 -18.81 -5.62 -0.38
N ILE A 20 -19.73 -6.56 -0.16
CA ILE A 20 -19.71 -7.88 -0.84
C ILE A 20 -19.85 -7.71 -2.35
N LEU A 21 -20.76 -6.84 -2.81
CA LEU A 21 -20.91 -6.53 -4.24
C LEU A 21 -19.65 -5.87 -4.81
N LEU A 22 -19.06 -4.91 -4.12
CA LEU A 22 -17.81 -4.29 -4.55
C LEU A 22 -16.66 -5.30 -4.63
N VAL A 23 -16.52 -6.17 -3.64
CA VAL A 23 -15.49 -7.22 -3.63
C VAL A 23 -15.77 -8.25 -4.73
N SER A 24 -17.01 -8.65 -4.97
CA SER A 24 -17.34 -9.60 -6.04
C SER A 24 -17.12 -9.02 -7.43
N VAL A 25 -17.47 -7.74 -7.66
CA VAL A 25 -17.16 -7.04 -8.91
C VAL A 25 -15.64 -6.93 -9.10
N LEU A 26 -14.90 -6.60 -8.04
CA LEU A 26 -13.44 -6.58 -8.06
C LEU A 26 -12.87 -7.95 -8.44
N LEU A 27 -13.35 -9.03 -7.80
CA LEU A 27 -12.95 -10.40 -8.11
C LEU A 27 -13.31 -10.83 -9.55
N CYS A 28 -14.46 -10.40 -10.07
CA CYS A 28 -14.86 -10.67 -11.46
C CYS A 28 -13.98 -9.95 -12.48
N LEU A 29 -13.49 -8.75 -12.15
CA LEU A 29 -12.55 -8.02 -13.01
C LEU A 29 -11.18 -8.73 -13.11
N PHE A 30 -10.83 -9.56 -12.12
CA PHE A 30 -9.60 -10.35 -12.13
C PHE A 30 -9.76 -11.75 -12.75
N GLY A 31 -10.98 -12.20 -13.05
CA GLY A 31 -11.30 -13.57 -13.50
C GLY A 31 -10.89 -13.94 -14.94
N GLY A 32 -10.36 -13.02 -15.73
CA GLY A 32 -10.07 -13.25 -17.16
C GLY A 32 -8.60 -13.12 -17.57
N VAL A 33 -7.64 -13.01 -16.65
CA VAL A 33 -6.32 -12.51 -16.99
C VAL A 33 -5.20 -13.51 -16.70
N ARG A 34 -4.41 -13.72 -17.73
CA ARG A 34 -3.17 -14.51 -17.69
C ARG A 34 -2.11 -13.71 -16.94
N ALA A 35 -1.30 -14.39 -16.12
CA ALA A 35 -0.15 -13.86 -15.37
C ALA A 35 -0.49 -12.82 -14.29
N GLN A 36 -1.16 -13.28 -13.24
CA GLN A 36 -1.27 -12.56 -11.97
C GLN A 36 -0.25 -13.12 -11.00
N SER A 37 0.49 -12.27 -10.32
CA SER A 37 1.38 -12.68 -9.23
C SER A 37 1.00 -12.00 -7.92
N VAL A 38 1.04 -12.79 -6.84
CA VAL A 38 0.92 -12.30 -5.47
C VAL A 38 2.33 -12.17 -4.91
N LYS A 39 2.59 -11.06 -4.24
CA LYS A 39 3.91 -10.74 -3.70
C LYS A 39 3.84 -10.48 -2.20
N VAL A 40 4.94 -10.75 -1.53
CA VAL A 40 5.18 -10.38 -0.15
C VAL A 40 6.59 -9.82 -0.01
N ASN A 41 6.73 -8.80 0.81
CA ASN A 41 8.04 -8.26 1.17
C ASN A 41 8.55 -9.03 2.39
N VAL A 42 9.47 -9.96 2.17
CA VAL A 42 9.99 -10.86 3.21
C VAL A 42 10.66 -10.10 4.37
N PRO A 43 11.53 -9.11 4.16
CA PRO A 43 12.06 -8.28 5.25
C PRO A 43 10.99 -7.67 6.15
N LEU A 44 9.90 -7.14 5.59
CA LEU A 44 8.80 -6.59 6.38
C LEU A 44 8.05 -7.69 7.15
N TRP A 45 7.82 -8.84 6.56
CA TRP A 45 7.20 -9.98 7.24
C TRP A 45 8.03 -10.47 8.43
N LEU A 46 9.35 -10.55 8.28
CA LEU A 46 10.27 -10.93 9.37
C LEU A 46 10.23 -9.96 10.54
N THR A 47 9.90 -8.71 10.32
CA THR A 47 9.70 -7.72 11.39
C THR A 47 8.27 -7.69 11.95
N GLY A 48 7.39 -8.60 11.51
CA GLY A 48 5.99 -8.62 11.96
C GLY A 48 5.10 -7.56 11.31
N SER A 49 5.51 -7.03 10.15
CA SER A 49 4.75 -6.06 9.36
C SER A 49 4.06 -6.77 8.20
N PRO A 50 2.76 -7.10 8.31
CA PRO A 50 2.04 -7.73 7.22
C PRO A 50 2.00 -6.81 6.00
N ASN A 51 2.24 -7.40 4.84
CA ASN A 51 2.20 -6.73 3.56
C ASN A 51 1.76 -7.72 2.49
N ILE A 52 1.16 -7.20 1.44
CA ILE A 52 0.73 -7.96 0.28
C ILE A 52 0.81 -7.07 -0.96
N GLY A 53 1.21 -7.66 -2.06
CA GLY A 53 1.25 -7.02 -3.36
C GLY A 53 0.64 -7.89 -4.44
N PHE A 54 0.18 -7.25 -5.49
CA PHE A 54 -0.38 -7.87 -6.69
C PHE A 54 0.26 -7.25 -7.92
N GLU A 55 0.71 -8.09 -8.84
CA GLU A 55 1.19 -7.63 -10.13
C GLU A 55 0.31 -8.20 -11.24
N TYR A 56 -0.08 -7.30 -12.12
CA TYR A 56 -0.99 -7.55 -13.23
C TYR A 56 -0.33 -7.20 -14.56
N THR A 57 -0.41 -8.09 -15.52
CA THR A 57 0.16 -7.91 -16.85
C THR A 57 -0.80 -7.18 -17.77
N LEU A 58 -0.40 -6.02 -18.27
CA LEU A 58 -1.14 -5.25 -19.28
C LEU A 58 -0.75 -5.63 -20.70
N THR A 59 0.55 -5.71 -20.96
CA THR A 59 1.13 -6.09 -22.26
C THR A 59 2.36 -6.97 -22.07
N ARG A 60 3.01 -7.35 -23.15
CA ARG A 60 4.26 -8.14 -23.11
C ARG A 60 5.43 -7.46 -22.39
N GLN A 61 5.39 -6.17 -22.19
CA GLN A 61 6.46 -5.40 -21.55
C GLN A 61 5.97 -4.54 -20.40
N LEU A 62 4.66 -4.48 -20.20
CA LEU A 62 4.07 -3.56 -19.23
C LEU A 62 3.25 -4.30 -18.19
N THR A 63 3.54 -4.07 -16.92
CA THR A 63 2.76 -4.57 -15.79
C THR A 63 2.36 -3.44 -14.85
N VAL A 64 1.29 -3.63 -14.12
CA VAL A 64 0.90 -2.80 -12.99
C VAL A 64 1.13 -3.59 -11.71
N ASN A 65 1.82 -2.99 -10.76
CA ASN A 65 2.04 -3.52 -9.43
C ASN A 65 1.32 -2.65 -8.40
N ALA A 66 0.62 -3.26 -7.46
CA ALA A 66 -0.01 -2.59 -6.34
C ALA A 66 0.37 -3.31 -5.04
N GLU A 67 0.79 -2.57 -4.03
CA GLU A 67 1.25 -3.13 -2.76
C GLU A 67 0.63 -2.38 -1.59
N GLY A 68 0.38 -3.11 -0.51
CA GLY A 68 -0.04 -2.56 0.76
C GLY A 68 0.78 -3.13 1.91
N ALA A 69 1.11 -2.30 2.89
CA ALA A 69 1.83 -2.73 4.08
C ALA A 69 1.32 -2.02 5.34
N TRP A 70 1.33 -2.75 6.43
CA TRP A 70 0.96 -2.25 7.74
C TRP A 70 2.06 -2.55 8.76
N LEU A 71 2.58 -1.51 9.42
CA LEU A 71 3.60 -1.57 10.44
C LEU A 71 2.97 -1.21 11.79
N PRO A 72 2.54 -2.19 12.60
CA PRO A 72 1.73 -1.97 13.80
C PRO A 72 2.53 -1.91 15.11
N TYR A 73 3.72 -1.37 15.12
CA TYR A 73 4.58 -1.43 16.30
C TYR A 73 4.11 -0.53 17.43
N MET A 74 4.05 -1.10 18.63
CA MET A 74 3.84 -0.40 19.89
C MET A 74 4.85 -0.91 20.91
N PHE A 75 5.56 0.00 21.56
CA PHE A 75 6.59 -0.29 22.53
C PHE A 75 6.21 0.35 23.89
N LYS A 76 6.75 -0.22 24.98
CA LYS A 76 6.64 0.34 26.34
C LYS A 76 5.24 0.85 26.74
N LYS A 77 4.30 -0.06 27.00
CA LYS A 77 2.94 0.27 27.52
C LYS A 77 2.19 1.33 26.72
N ASN A 78 2.32 1.33 25.40
CA ASN A 78 1.67 2.29 24.50
C ASN A 78 2.25 3.72 24.51
N GLU A 79 3.35 3.98 25.17
CA GLU A 79 3.99 5.30 25.15
C GLU A 79 4.78 5.53 23.85
N GLU A 80 5.47 4.50 23.36
CA GLU A 80 6.17 4.55 22.09
C GLU A 80 5.34 3.85 21.01
N VAL A 81 4.98 4.58 19.97
CA VAL A 81 4.14 4.09 18.88
C VAL A 81 4.85 4.31 17.55
N PHE A 82 4.91 3.28 16.74
CA PHE A 82 5.33 3.35 15.35
C PHE A 82 4.32 2.60 14.51
N ARG A 83 3.29 3.32 14.06
CA ARG A 83 2.25 2.75 13.19
C ARG A 83 2.29 3.44 11.84
N VAL A 84 2.42 2.64 10.79
CA VAL A 84 2.37 3.11 9.41
C VAL A 84 1.45 2.17 8.64
N LEU A 85 0.52 2.74 7.91
CA LEU A 85 -0.28 2.05 6.90
C LEU A 85 0.02 2.72 5.58
N MET A 86 0.47 1.96 4.59
CA MET A 86 0.83 2.49 3.28
C MET A 86 0.33 1.59 2.16
N GLY A 87 0.04 2.23 1.03
CA GLY A 87 -0.27 1.59 -0.22
C GLY A 87 0.49 2.27 -1.35
N SER A 88 0.91 1.49 -2.33
CA SER A 88 1.61 1.97 -3.51
C SER A 88 1.05 1.35 -4.78
N ALA A 89 1.16 2.08 -5.87
CA ALA A 89 0.90 1.60 -7.22
C ALA A 89 2.09 1.98 -8.11
N GLU A 90 2.46 1.07 -9.00
CA GLU A 90 3.62 1.19 -9.85
C GLU A 90 3.29 0.65 -11.24
N LEU A 91 3.70 1.37 -12.28
CA LEU A 91 3.65 0.91 -13.66
C LEU A 91 5.06 0.50 -14.08
N ARG A 92 5.24 -0.79 -14.40
CA ARG A 92 6.55 -1.37 -14.69
C ARG A 92 6.72 -1.66 -16.17
N TYR A 93 7.78 -1.14 -16.75
CA TYR A 93 8.20 -1.46 -18.11
C TYR A 93 9.42 -2.36 -18.06
N TYR A 94 9.30 -3.60 -18.59
CA TYR A 94 10.37 -4.58 -18.69
C TYR A 94 11.11 -4.41 -20.00
N TRP A 95 12.43 -4.24 -19.93
CA TRP A 95 13.26 -3.95 -21.08
C TRP A 95 13.43 -5.16 -22.01
N ASN A 96 13.57 -6.33 -21.41
CA ASN A 96 13.74 -7.59 -22.15
C ASN A 96 13.21 -8.75 -21.29
N PRO A 97 11.92 -9.06 -21.34
CA PRO A 97 11.35 -10.16 -20.58
C PRO A 97 11.85 -11.50 -21.15
N GLN A 98 12.87 -12.08 -20.53
CA GLN A 98 13.57 -13.25 -21.07
C GLN A 98 12.73 -14.53 -21.01
N ASN A 99 11.91 -14.68 -19.97
CA ASN A 99 11.18 -15.93 -19.70
C ASN A 99 9.68 -15.87 -19.95
N PHE A 100 9.18 -14.80 -20.52
CA PHE A 100 7.75 -14.63 -20.78
C PHE A 100 7.13 -15.76 -21.63
N TYR A 101 7.89 -16.30 -22.58
CA TYR A 101 7.40 -17.34 -23.49
C TYR A 101 7.46 -18.74 -22.90
N THR A 102 8.33 -18.98 -21.94
CA THR A 102 8.58 -20.31 -21.37
C THR A 102 7.87 -20.56 -20.05
N ASN A 103 7.70 -19.52 -19.22
CA ASN A 103 7.23 -19.67 -17.84
C ASN A 103 6.00 -18.83 -17.48
N ASP A 104 5.38 -18.13 -18.42
CA ASP A 104 4.28 -17.16 -18.16
C ASP A 104 4.61 -16.14 -17.05
N SER A 105 5.86 -15.94 -16.70
CA SER A 105 6.32 -15.03 -15.66
C SER A 105 7.25 -13.96 -16.22
N TRP A 106 7.11 -12.76 -15.69
CA TRP A 106 7.99 -11.65 -16.03
C TRP A 106 9.33 -11.80 -15.31
N ASP A 107 10.40 -11.62 -16.06
CA ASP A 107 11.77 -11.72 -15.61
C ASP A 107 12.62 -10.62 -16.28
N GLY A 108 13.63 -10.13 -15.57
CA GLY A 108 14.55 -9.14 -16.08
C GLY A 108 14.45 -7.76 -15.43
N PHE A 109 15.17 -6.82 -16.03
CA PHE A 109 15.18 -5.42 -15.55
C PHE A 109 13.91 -4.69 -15.93
N TYR A 110 13.43 -3.87 -14.99
CA TYR A 110 12.31 -2.97 -15.24
C TYR A 110 12.57 -1.58 -14.68
N ILE A 111 11.85 -0.62 -15.23
CA ILE A 111 11.76 0.75 -14.77
C ILE A 111 10.30 1.17 -14.79
N GLY A 112 9.90 2.07 -13.87
CA GLY A 112 8.55 2.59 -13.93
C GLY A 112 8.26 3.70 -12.95
N PRO A 113 7.27 4.54 -13.24
CA PRO A 113 6.75 5.49 -12.28
C PRO A 113 6.00 4.77 -11.16
N TYR A 114 6.09 5.31 -9.95
CA TYR A 114 5.31 4.87 -8.81
C TYR A 114 4.63 6.03 -8.13
N ALA A 115 3.53 5.74 -7.45
CA ALA A 115 2.87 6.60 -6.51
C ALA A 115 2.60 5.83 -5.22
N MET A 116 2.74 6.50 -4.08
CA MET A 116 2.51 5.92 -2.76
C MET A 116 1.71 6.89 -1.91
N TYR A 117 0.79 6.36 -1.13
CA TYR A 117 0.07 7.07 -0.08
C TYR A 117 0.21 6.30 1.23
N GLY A 118 0.35 7.03 2.33
CA GLY A 118 0.40 6.40 3.63
C GLY A 118 -0.07 7.31 4.75
N THR A 119 -0.52 6.68 5.82
CA THR A 119 -0.82 7.34 7.09
C THR A 119 0.16 6.84 8.14
N PHE A 120 0.58 7.73 9.00
CA PHE A 120 1.54 7.38 10.03
C PHE A 120 1.16 7.98 11.39
N ASN A 121 1.62 7.31 12.42
CA ASN A 121 1.50 7.72 13.79
C ASN A 121 2.76 7.28 14.52
N ILE A 122 3.69 8.21 14.65
CA ILE A 122 5.05 7.94 15.14
C ILE A 122 5.29 8.79 16.38
N GLY A 123 5.57 8.11 17.48
CA GLY A 123 5.94 8.70 18.76
C GLY A 123 6.96 7.82 19.44
N LEU A 124 8.23 8.05 19.18
CA LEU A 124 9.35 7.42 19.88
C LEU A 124 9.74 8.33 21.04
N LEU A 125 8.89 8.33 22.08
CA LEU A 125 8.95 9.29 23.17
C LEU A 125 10.11 8.97 24.11
N LYS A 126 11.03 9.92 24.25
CA LYS A 126 12.09 9.89 25.26
C LYS A 126 12.04 11.19 26.05
N HIS A 127 11.92 11.09 27.35
CA HIS A 127 11.64 12.20 28.26
C HIS A 127 12.65 13.37 28.20
N ASN A 128 13.89 13.13 27.81
CA ASN A 128 14.97 14.11 27.81
C ASN A 128 15.48 14.50 26.40
N ASP A 129 14.75 14.16 25.33
CA ASP A 129 15.16 14.44 23.97
C ASP A 129 14.14 15.36 23.30
N PRO A 130 14.49 16.62 22.96
CA PRO A 130 13.54 17.57 22.36
C PRO A 130 12.99 17.09 21.00
N LEU A 131 13.69 16.24 20.27
CA LEU A 131 13.22 15.65 19.02
C LEU A 131 12.26 14.49 19.23
N ARG A 132 12.30 13.82 20.39
CA ARG A 132 11.50 12.67 20.77
C ARG A 132 10.37 12.98 21.74
N SER A 133 10.17 14.24 22.10
CA SER A 133 9.12 14.68 23.04
C SER A 133 7.74 14.80 22.40
N TYR A 134 7.63 14.60 21.08
CA TYR A 134 6.38 14.79 20.33
C TYR A 134 6.01 13.54 19.55
N ARG A 135 4.71 13.26 19.57
CA ARG A 135 4.06 12.27 18.70
C ARG A 135 3.59 12.99 17.44
N ARG A 136 3.92 12.43 16.28
CA ARG A 136 3.50 12.94 14.98
C ARG A 136 2.51 11.99 14.36
N LYS A 137 1.33 12.52 14.04
CA LYS A 137 0.26 11.77 13.38
C LYS A 137 -0.13 12.52 12.11
N GLY A 138 -0.14 11.83 10.99
CA GLY A 138 -0.44 12.46 9.72
C GLY A 138 -0.52 11.47 8.57
N TRP A 139 -0.40 12.03 7.39
CA TRP A 139 -0.38 11.30 6.14
C TRP A 139 0.73 11.83 5.24
N GLY A 140 1.08 11.06 4.23
CA GLY A 140 2.03 11.47 3.21
C GLY A 140 1.71 10.84 1.86
N VAL A 141 2.13 11.56 0.83
CA VAL A 141 2.12 11.08 -0.55
C VAL A 141 3.54 11.12 -1.09
N SER A 142 3.88 10.16 -1.92
CA SER A 142 5.14 10.20 -2.65
C SER A 142 4.96 9.70 -4.07
N GLY A 143 5.85 10.12 -4.95
CA GLY A 143 5.90 9.66 -6.32
C GLY A 143 7.29 9.82 -6.89
N GLY A 144 7.64 8.95 -7.82
CA GLY A 144 8.97 8.92 -8.40
C GLY A 144 9.12 7.84 -9.44
N ILE A 145 10.36 7.39 -9.60
CA ILE A 145 10.75 6.34 -10.55
C ILE A 145 11.36 5.19 -9.77
N THR A 146 10.95 3.98 -10.07
CA THR A 146 11.49 2.73 -9.57
C THR A 146 12.35 2.07 -10.63
N PHE A 147 13.44 1.47 -10.19
CA PHE A 147 14.29 0.56 -10.95
C PHE A 147 14.30 -0.77 -10.22
N GLY A 148 14.15 -1.86 -10.96
CA GLY A 148 14.15 -3.16 -10.34
C GLY A 148 14.62 -4.27 -11.28
N TYR A 149 14.86 -5.42 -10.65
CA TYR A 149 15.16 -6.66 -11.32
C TYR A 149 14.34 -7.78 -10.71
N LYS A 150 13.61 -8.49 -11.54
CA LYS A 150 12.83 -9.65 -11.16
C LYS A 150 13.51 -10.90 -11.70
N TYR A 151 13.79 -11.85 -10.83
CA TYR A 151 14.36 -13.13 -11.16
C TYR A 151 13.33 -14.25 -10.93
N ALA A 152 12.91 -14.91 -11.98
CA ALA A 152 11.99 -16.04 -11.90
C ALA A 152 12.77 -17.34 -11.70
N PHE A 153 12.63 -17.99 -10.56
CA PHE A 153 13.18 -19.32 -10.30
C PHE A 153 12.43 -20.41 -11.08
N ASN A 154 11.13 -20.23 -11.20
CA ASN A 154 10.24 -21.12 -11.96
C ASN A 154 8.91 -20.38 -12.24
N SER A 155 7.94 -21.07 -12.86
CA SER A 155 6.61 -20.50 -13.18
C SER A 155 5.79 -20.03 -11.97
N ARG A 156 6.19 -20.37 -10.74
CA ARG A 156 5.43 -20.07 -9.52
C ARG A 156 6.19 -19.19 -8.53
N LEU A 157 7.50 -19.13 -8.63
CA LEU A 157 8.35 -18.44 -7.65
C LEU A 157 9.31 -17.47 -8.35
N ALA A 158 9.29 -16.23 -7.92
CA ALA A 158 10.21 -15.19 -8.37
C ALA A 158 10.71 -14.34 -7.20
N LEU A 159 11.91 -13.81 -7.33
CA LEU A 159 12.48 -12.81 -6.45
C LEU A 159 12.42 -11.45 -7.17
N ASP A 160 11.86 -10.44 -6.50
CA ASP A 160 11.73 -9.08 -7.01
C ASP A 160 12.52 -8.13 -6.12
N MET A 161 13.50 -7.46 -6.68
CA MET A 161 14.34 -6.47 -6.00
C MET A 161 14.17 -5.13 -6.68
N ASN A 162 13.82 -4.10 -5.92
CA ASN A 162 13.64 -2.77 -6.47
C ASN A 162 14.17 -1.67 -5.55
N ILE A 163 14.46 -0.53 -6.16
CA ILE A 163 14.79 0.71 -5.50
C ILE A 163 14.05 1.86 -6.19
N GLY A 164 13.40 2.71 -5.39
CA GLY A 164 12.68 3.88 -5.89
C GLY A 164 13.35 5.17 -5.46
N VAL A 165 13.36 6.14 -6.36
CA VAL A 165 13.81 7.52 -6.09
C VAL A 165 12.67 8.47 -6.47
N GLY A 166 12.35 9.42 -5.58
CA GLY A 166 11.24 10.33 -5.81
C GLY A 166 11.12 11.43 -4.78
N TYR A 167 10.02 12.16 -4.87
CA TYR A 167 9.65 13.21 -3.95
C TYR A 167 8.55 12.74 -3.02
N ALA A 168 8.59 13.17 -1.76
CA ALA A 168 7.56 12.88 -0.77
C ALA A 168 7.10 14.16 -0.08
N HIS A 169 5.79 14.28 0.08
CA HIS A 169 5.15 15.35 0.83
C HIS A 169 4.42 14.76 2.03
N PHE A 170 4.62 15.37 3.21
CA PHE A 170 4.02 14.92 4.47
C PHE A 170 3.26 16.06 5.13
N GLN A 171 2.08 15.74 5.61
CA GLN A 171 1.28 16.64 6.46
C GLN A 171 0.98 15.93 7.78
N TYR A 172 1.32 16.56 8.91
CA TYR A 172 1.18 15.95 10.22
C TYR A 172 0.95 16.97 11.33
N ASP A 173 0.24 16.50 12.35
CA ASP A 173 0.05 17.22 13.61
C ASP A 173 1.03 16.70 14.65
N LYS A 174 1.42 17.60 15.56
CA LYS A 174 2.30 17.28 16.68
C LYS A 174 1.50 17.26 17.98
N TYR A 175 1.72 16.22 18.78
CA TYR A 175 1.11 16.05 20.09
C TYR A 175 2.21 15.89 21.14
N LYS A 176 2.09 16.60 22.28
CA LYS A 176 2.97 16.40 23.44
C LYS A 176 2.65 15.09 24.16
N LEU A 177 3.56 14.63 25.00
CA LEU A 177 3.31 13.64 26.04
C LEU A 177 2.10 14.11 26.87
N GLY A 178 1.05 13.27 26.98
CA GLY A 178 -0.20 13.63 27.65
C GLY A 178 -1.38 13.95 26.72
N GLY A 179 -1.15 13.97 25.39
CA GLY A 179 -2.21 14.12 24.39
C GLY A 179 -2.60 15.57 24.06
N GLU A 180 -1.90 16.55 24.59
CA GLU A 180 -2.13 17.96 24.28
C GLU A 180 -1.71 18.28 22.85
N TYR A 181 -2.64 18.83 22.07
CA TYR A 181 -2.39 19.28 20.70
C TYR A 181 -1.53 20.54 20.68
N VAL A 182 -0.47 20.53 19.89
CA VAL A 182 0.44 21.69 19.75
C VAL A 182 0.33 22.19 18.32
N ASN A 183 -0.40 23.29 18.17
CA ASN A 183 -0.46 24.01 16.91
C ASN A 183 0.82 24.86 16.77
N PHE A 184 1.74 24.46 15.90
CA PHE A 184 2.80 25.36 15.46
C PHE A 184 2.34 25.97 14.12
N PRO A 185 2.21 27.29 14.00
CA PRO A 185 2.09 27.90 12.67
C PRO A 185 3.38 27.58 11.89
N LEU A 186 3.22 27.13 10.67
CA LEU A 186 4.28 26.96 9.68
C LEU A 186 4.81 28.33 9.27
#